data_c90d60a1828650f2497979f2e6b83949
#
_entry.id   c90d60a1828650f2497979f2e6b83949
#
_cell.length_a   1.000
_cell.length_b   1.000
_cell.length_c   1.000
_cell.angle_alpha   90.00
_cell.angle_beta   90.00
_cell.angle_gamma   90.00
#
_symmetry.space_group_name_H-M   'P 1'
#
loop_
_entity.id
_entity.type
_entity.pdbx_description
1 polymer ?
#
loop_
_entity_poly.entity_id
_entity_poly.type
_entity_poly.pdbx_seq_one_letter_code
_entity_poly.pdbx_strand_id
1 'polypeptide(L)'
;MNYIVKPEDYKTKEEYTKAIDTLISRNEEKMKDCRMRLLQLNQSTLGALYLEHLEYEACQKHLTEYGKEKYGKAKKDYENAYTYLQKEYDETLHEWTKLKKEKQIILINFNGE
;
A
#
# COMPACT_ATOMS: atom_id res chain seq x y z
N MET A 1 21.47 15.68 3.95
CA MET A 1 20.17 15.02 3.73
C MET A 1 20.33 13.71 3.00
N ASN A 2 19.59 12.71 3.42
CA ASN A 2 19.60 11.40 2.76
C ASN A 2 18.52 11.33 1.68
N TYR A 3 18.91 11.62 0.45
CA TYR A 3 18.00 11.48 -0.68
C TYR A 3 17.94 10.02 -1.13
N ILE A 4 16.75 9.58 -1.56
CA ILE A 4 16.58 8.23 -2.13
C ILE A 4 17.34 8.14 -3.44
N VAL A 5 17.21 9.17 -4.30
CA VAL A 5 17.98 9.30 -5.52
C VAL A 5 18.95 10.45 -5.33
N LYS A 6 20.21 10.12 -5.23
CA LYS A 6 21.26 11.13 -4.93
C LYS A 6 21.61 11.92 -6.20
N PRO A 7 21.45 13.25 -6.18
CA PRO A 7 21.73 14.06 -7.37
C PRO A 7 23.19 14.00 -7.81
N GLU A 8 24.12 13.80 -6.88
CA GLU A 8 25.54 13.70 -7.21
C GLU A 8 25.93 12.49 -8.05
N ASP A 9 25.05 11.48 -8.12
CA ASP A 9 25.28 10.29 -8.94
C ASP A 9 24.94 10.51 -10.42
N TYR A 10 24.40 11.68 -10.77
CA TYR A 10 23.94 11.99 -12.12
C TYR A 10 24.60 13.27 -12.65
N LYS A 11 25.05 13.24 -13.89
CA LYS A 11 25.75 14.37 -14.50
C LYS A 11 24.81 15.47 -14.98
N THR A 12 23.63 15.07 -15.45
CA THR A 12 22.66 16.02 -15.98
C THR A 12 21.33 15.93 -15.26
N LYS A 13 20.58 17.02 -15.33
CA LYS A 13 19.23 17.12 -14.79
C LYS A 13 18.31 16.07 -15.41
N GLU A 14 18.46 15.83 -16.72
CA GLU A 14 17.68 14.85 -17.45
C GLU A 14 17.93 13.42 -16.96
N GLU A 15 19.18 13.06 -16.70
CA GLU A 15 19.54 11.75 -16.16
C GLU A 15 18.93 11.53 -14.79
N TYR A 16 19.03 12.52 -13.92
CA TYR A 16 18.43 12.49 -12.60
C TYR A 16 16.90 12.35 -12.69
N THR A 17 16.26 13.19 -13.53
CA THR A 17 14.81 13.17 -13.70
C THR A 17 14.33 11.80 -14.16
N LYS A 18 15.02 11.20 -15.11
CA LYS A 18 14.67 9.87 -15.62
C LYS A 18 14.74 8.82 -14.51
N ALA A 19 15.79 8.85 -13.69
CA ALA A 19 15.98 7.90 -12.62
C ALA A 19 14.90 8.03 -11.53
N ILE A 20 14.63 9.26 -11.08
CA ILE A 20 13.64 9.47 -10.03
C ILE A 20 12.21 9.20 -10.54
N ASP A 21 11.91 9.55 -11.79
CA ASP A 21 10.59 9.27 -12.37
C ASP A 21 10.35 7.77 -12.53
N THR A 22 11.39 7.00 -12.81
CA THR A 22 11.28 5.54 -12.86
C THR A 22 10.84 4.97 -11.51
N LEU A 23 11.44 5.45 -10.42
CA LEU A 23 11.08 5.01 -9.06
C LEU A 23 9.68 5.48 -8.66
N ILE A 24 9.33 6.72 -9.02
CA ILE A 24 7.98 7.25 -8.77
C ILE A 24 6.93 6.37 -9.48
N SER A 25 7.17 6.04 -10.74
CA SER A 25 6.26 5.18 -11.52
C SER A 25 6.13 3.78 -10.92
N ARG A 26 7.23 3.19 -10.46
CA ARG A 26 7.21 1.89 -9.80
C ARG A 26 6.36 1.91 -8.53
N ASN A 27 6.47 2.98 -7.74
CA ASN A 27 5.68 3.14 -6.53
C ASN A 27 4.20 3.34 -6.85
N GLU A 28 3.88 4.09 -7.91
CA GLU A 28 2.49 4.27 -8.36
C GLU A 28 1.88 2.94 -8.81
N GLU A 29 2.64 2.11 -9.52
CA GLU A 29 2.20 0.77 -9.93
C GLU A 29 1.97 -0.13 -8.72
N LYS A 30 2.88 -0.08 -7.75
CA LYS A 30 2.77 -0.88 -6.52
C LYS A 30 1.56 -0.46 -5.69
N MET A 31 1.28 0.85 -5.57
CA MET A 31 0.11 1.35 -4.87
C MET A 31 -1.18 0.90 -5.56
N LYS A 32 -1.20 0.95 -6.89
CA LYS A 32 -2.33 0.47 -7.69
C LYS A 32 -2.57 -1.02 -7.46
N ASP A 33 -1.50 -1.82 -7.48
CA ASP A 33 -1.57 -3.26 -7.23
C ASP A 33 -2.12 -3.56 -5.83
N CYS A 34 -1.66 -2.83 -4.81
CA CYS A 34 -2.17 -3.00 -3.45
C CYS A 34 -3.66 -2.69 -3.36
N ARG A 35 -4.13 -1.62 -4.01
CA ARG A 35 -5.56 -1.26 -4.05
C ARG A 35 -6.38 -2.34 -4.74
N MET A 36 -5.87 -2.89 -5.85
CA MET A 36 -6.55 -3.98 -6.57
C MET A 36 -6.65 -5.23 -5.70
N ARG A 37 -5.59 -5.56 -4.98
CA ARG A 37 -5.59 -6.71 -4.08
C ARG A 37 -6.54 -6.53 -2.90
N LEU A 38 -6.63 -5.31 -2.35
CA LEU A 38 -7.61 -5.00 -1.30
C LEU A 38 -9.05 -5.17 -1.81
N LEU A 39 -9.30 -4.70 -3.03
CA LEU A 39 -10.61 -4.88 -3.66
C LEU A 39 -10.93 -6.36 -3.86
N GLN A 40 -9.98 -7.14 -4.37
CA GLN A 40 -10.13 -8.58 -4.56
C GLN A 40 -10.38 -9.29 -3.22
N LEU A 41 -9.68 -8.88 -2.17
CA LEU A 41 -9.87 -9.44 -0.84
C LEU A 41 -11.31 -9.21 -0.35
N ASN A 42 -11.84 -7.99 -0.53
CA ASN A 42 -13.20 -7.65 -0.13
C ASN A 42 -14.25 -8.40 -0.93
N GLN A 43 -13.96 -8.76 -2.18
CA GLN A 43 -14.86 -9.49 -3.05
C GLN A 43 -14.70 -11.01 -2.96
N SER A 44 -13.74 -11.49 -2.18
CA SER A 44 -13.45 -12.90 -2.02
C SER A 44 -14.45 -13.58 -1.06
N THR A 45 -14.42 -14.92 -1.06
CA THR A 45 -15.17 -15.72 -0.07
C THR A 45 -14.78 -15.34 1.35
N LEU A 46 -13.49 -15.07 1.59
CA LEU A 46 -13.00 -14.65 2.89
C LEU A 46 -13.61 -13.30 3.31
N GLY A 47 -13.70 -12.35 2.39
CA GLY A 47 -14.35 -11.05 2.64
C GLY A 47 -15.83 -11.21 2.97
N ALA A 48 -16.53 -12.08 2.24
CA ALA A 48 -17.95 -12.37 2.50
C ALA A 48 -18.15 -12.95 3.89
N LEU A 49 -17.30 -13.91 4.31
CA LEU A 49 -17.37 -14.50 5.64
C LEU A 49 -17.07 -13.47 6.73
N TYR A 50 -16.16 -12.56 6.48
CA TYR A 50 -15.86 -11.48 7.41
C TYR A 50 -17.06 -10.56 7.61
N LEU A 51 -17.75 -10.19 6.52
CA LEU A 51 -18.96 -9.37 6.60
C LEU A 51 -20.07 -10.07 7.35
N GLU A 52 -20.28 -11.37 7.10
CA GLU A 52 -21.26 -12.16 7.86
C GLU A 52 -20.96 -12.16 9.35
N HIS A 53 -19.68 -12.30 9.70
CA HIS A 53 -19.24 -12.25 11.11
C HIS A 53 -19.61 -10.91 11.75
N LEU A 54 -19.37 -9.80 11.04
CA LEU A 54 -19.72 -8.46 11.53
C LEU A 54 -21.22 -8.30 11.73
N GLU A 55 -22.04 -8.87 10.82
CA GLU A 55 -23.50 -8.87 10.97
C GLU A 55 -23.95 -9.62 12.23
N TYR A 56 -23.36 -10.79 12.48
CA TYR A 56 -23.68 -11.55 13.70
C TYR A 56 -23.32 -10.77 14.95
N GLU A 57 -22.17 -10.14 14.97
CA GLU A 57 -21.76 -9.31 16.11
C GLU A 57 -22.73 -8.13 16.31
N ALA A 58 -23.07 -7.42 15.24
CA ALA A 58 -23.92 -6.24 15.30
C ALA A 58 -25.35 -6.58 15.76
N CYS A 59 -25.86 -7.74 15.34
CA CYS A 59 -27.21 -8.20 15.70
C CYS A 59 -27.26 -8.99 17.00
N GLN A 60 -26.14 -9.24 17.63
CA GLN A 60 -26.01 -10.02 18.86
C GLN A 60 -26.63 -11.42 18.76
N LYS A 61 -26.58 -11.99 17.57
CA LYS A 61 -27.08 -13.34 17.32
C LYS A 61 -26.18 -14.39 17.94
N HIS A 62 -26.78 -15.44 18.48
CA HIS A 62 -26.00 -16.57 18.99
C HIS A 62 -25.44 -17.40 17.84
N LEU A 63 -24.14 -17.61 17.88
CA LEU A 63 -23.46 -18.52 16.97
C LEU A 63 -23.30 -19.87 17.66
N THR A 64 -23.45 -20.95 16.89
CA THR A 64 -23.06 -22.29 17.38
C THR A 64 -21.55 -22.33 17.56
N GLU A 65 -21.04 -23.32 18.27
CA GLU A 65 -19.58 -23.48 18.43
C GLU A 65 -18.88 -23.60 17.09
N TYR A 66 -19.49 -24.33 16.16
CA TYR A 66 -18.95 -24.45 14.79
C TYR A 66 -18.93 -23.11 14.07
N GLY A 67 -20.00 -22.33 14.21
CA GLY A 67 -20.08 -21.00 13.60
C GLY A 67 -19.05 -20.04 14.17
N LYS A 68 -18.85 -20.04 15.47
CA LYS A 68 -17.84 -19.20 16.14
C LYS A 68 -16.45 -19.53 15.62
N GLU A 69 -16.12 -20.80 15.50
CA GLU A 69 -14.83 -21.26 15.01
C GLU A 69 -14.60 -20.84 13.55
N LYS A 70 -15.60 -21.09 12.69
CA LYS A 70 -15.54 -20.76 11.27
C LYS A 70 -15.37 -19.27 11.03
N TYR A 71 -16.24 -18.46 11.64
CA TYR A 71 -16.20 -17.00 11.43
C TYR A 71 -15.03 -16.34 12.15
N GLY A 72 -14.64 -16.86 13.30
CA GLY A 72 -13.47 -16.36 14.03
C GLY A 72 -12.19 -16.52 13.24
N LYS A 73 -12.01 -17.66 12.58
CA LYS A 73 -10.87 -17.91 11.71
C LYS A 73 -10.88 -16.99 10.50
N ALA A 74 -12.04 -16.84 9.86
CA ALA A 74 -12.21 -15.98 8.70
C ALA A 74 -11.89 -14.52 9.07
N LYS A 75 -12.35 -14.05 10.22
CA LYS A 75 -12.06 -12.71 10.72
C LYS A 75 -10.55 -12.50 10.87
N LYS A 76 -9.86 -13.43 11.50
CA LYS A 76 -8.42 -13.35 11.73
C LYS A 76 -7.66 -13.33 10.40
N ASP A 77 -8.01 -14.24 9.49
CA ASP A 77 -7.34 -14.35 8.19
C ASP A 77 -7.55 -13.09 7.35
N TYR A 78 -8.78 -12.55 7.34
CA TYR A 78 -9.09 -11.31 6.64
C TYR A 78 -8.30 -10.13 7.21
N GLU A 79 -8.32 -9.97 8.54
CA GLU A 79 -7.62 -8.87 9.20
C GLU A 79 -6.12 -8.92 8.96
N ASN A 80 -5.53 -10.12 8.97
CA ASN A 80 -4.10 -10.30 8.68
C ASN A 80 -3.77 -9.90 7.24
N ALA A 81 -4.58 -10.35 6.28
CA ALA A 81 -4.39 -10.01 4.86
C ALA A 81 -4.57 -8.51 4.62
N TYR A 82 -5.61 -7.94 5.20
CA TYR A 82 -5.91 -6.50 5.09
C TYR A 82 -4.76 -5.68 5.67
N THR A 83 -4.30 -6.02 6.88
CA THR A 83 -3.22 -5.31 7.57
C THR A 83 -1.93 -5.35 6.75
N TYR A 84 -1.60 -6.51 6.18
CA TYR A 84 -0.42 -6.67 5.33
C TYR A 84 -0.49 -5.76 4.10
N LEU A 85 -1.61 -5.79 3.39
CA LEU A 85 -1.79 -4.98 2.17
C LEU A 85 -1.82 -3.48 2.48
N GLN A 86 -2.47 -3.10 3.57
CA GLN A 86 -2.54 -1.70 4.01
C GLN A 86 -1.15 -1.17 4.38
N LYS A 87 -0.36 -2.00 5.07
CA LYS A 87 1.01 -1.63 5.45
C LYS A 87 1.88 -1.43 4.21
N GLU A 88 1.79 -2.34 3.24
CA GLU A 88 2.50 -2.24 1.96
C GLU A 88 2.14 -0.94 1.23
N TYR A 89 0.85 -0.63 1.18
CA TYR A 89 0.35 0.59 0.56
C TYR A 89 0.90 1.84 1.26
N ASP A 90 0.81 1.88 2.59
CA ASP A 90 1.23 3.03 3.38
C ASP A 90 2.74 3.28 3.27
N GLU A 91 3.55 2.23 3.31
CA GLU A 91 5.00 2.34 3.14
C GLU A 91 5.36 2.86 1.74
N THR A 92 4.67 2.36 0.73
CA THR A 92 4.88 2.77 -0.67
C THR A 92 4.45 4.21 -0.89
N LEU A 93 3.32 4.61 -0.30
CA LEU A 93 2.83 5.99 -0.35
C LEU A 93 3.83 6.95 0.32
N HIS A 94 4.39 6.56 1.45
CA HIS A 94 5.38 7.35 2.16
C HIS A 94 6.61 7.59 1.29
N GLU A 95 7.15 6.54 0.68
CA GLU A 95 8.29 6.63 -0.23
C GLU A 95 7.96 7.47 -1.47
N TRP A 96 6.79 7.27 -2.07
CA TRP A 96 6.32 8.06 -3.20
C TRP A 96 6.27 9.55 -2.87
N THR A 97 5.72 9.89 -1.70
CA THR A 97 5.64 11.28 -1.24
C THR A 97 7.03 11.88 -1.08
N LYS A 98 7.95 11.13 -0.50
CA LYS A 98 9.34 11.56 -0.33
C LYS A 98 10.02 11.79 -1.67
N LEU A 99 9.86 10.88 -2.62
CA LEU A 99 10.42 11.00 -3.97
C LEU A 99 9.89 12.23 -4.69
N LYS A 100 8.59 12.51 -4.59
CA LYS A 100 7.98 13.69 -5.20
C LYS A 100 8.57 14.98 -4.63
N LYS A 101 8.75 15.05 -3.31
CA LYS A 101 9.35 16.20 -2.65
C LYS A 101 10.82 16.39 -3.05
N GLU A 102 11.58 15.31 -3.07
CA GLU A 102 12.99 15.34 -3.47
C GLU A 102 13.13 15.84 -4.90
N LYS A 103 12.29 15.35 -5.80
CA LYS A 103 12.30 15.78 -7.20
C LYS A 103 12.09 17.29 -7.30
N GLN A 104 11.10 17.83 -6.59
CA GLN A 104 10.81 19.27 -6.62
C GLN A 104 12.00 20.09 -6.12
N ILE A 105 12.57 19.71 -4.97
CA ILE A 105 13.68 20.43 -4.35
C ILE A 105 14.92 20.37 -5.23
N ILE A 106 15.26 19.21 -5.74
CA ILE A 106 16.50 19.01 -6.49
C ILE A 106 16.42 19.67 -7.86
N LEU A 107 15.27 19.61 -8.54
CA LEU A 107 15.13 20.24 -9.84
C LEU A 107 15.26 21.78 -9.77
N ILE A 108 14.80 22.37 -8.67
CA ILE A 108 14.98 23.83 -8.46
C ILE A 108 16.45 24.17 -8.25
N ASN A 109 17.19 23.32 -7.56
CA ASN A 109 18.57 23.60 -7.12
C ASN A 109 19.63 22.78 -7.85
N PHE A 110 19.27 22.13 -8.97
CA PHE A 110 20.21 21.25 -9.68
C PHE A 110 21.27 22.07 -10.40
N ASN A 111 22.52 21.89 -10.00
CA ASN A 111 23.68 22.64 -10.52
C ASN A 111 24.57 21.82 -11.45
N GLY A 112 24.10 20.68 -11.92
CA GLY A 112 24.86 19.79 -12.79
C GLY A 112 24.88 20.21 -14.27
N GLU A 113 24.29 21.33 -14.55
CA GLU A 113 24.23 21.86 -15.92
C GLU A 113 25.51 22.64 -16.25
#